data_8574efad76e8a331c0c093a075b0b809
#
_entry.id   8574efad76e8a331c0c093a075b0b809
#
_cell.length_a   1.000
_cell.length_b   1.000
_cell.length_c   1.000
_cell.angle_alpha   90.00
_cell.angle_beta   90.00
_cell.angle_gamma   90.00
#
_symmetry.space_group_name_H-M   'P 1'
#
loop_
_entity.id
_entity.type
_entity.pdbx_description
1 polymer ?
#
loop_
_entity_poly.entity_id
_entity_poly.type
_entity_poly.pdbx_seq_one_letter_code
_entity_poly.pdbx_strand_id
1 'polypeptide(L)'
;MPSDVNVSNLMAMTISQLGVSGGTIAYEVHEPVGAGAGSAAASRPLVVCSPAMGDVRDVYAPLAQSLNEAGFRVVTADLRGHGDSSATFTAYGDEATASDLIALIEALDTGSAVVVGASMSGAAAVIAAGRRPDLVRGLVLVCPFLRGPQSRVKTLVQRTMHGIALMRPWGPAVWNSYSARLWPGLPDARQRATRLGDLLRRPGRWRAFWATTRTDHRVVTPWLDKVDCPALVVMGQKDPDWKDPMVEASWAARAVGEGSGEVMMVPDAGHAPMLECSDVVGPRVVDFARHIVAGTPGRGRRGRG
;
A
#
# COMPACT_ATOMS: atom_id res chain seq x y z
N MET A 1 33.13 10.72 26.52
CA MET A 1 33.49 10.45 25.14
C MET A 1 32.30 9.78 24.51
N PRO A 2 31.43 10.48 23.72
CA PRO A 2 30.41 9.79 22.94
C PRO A 2 31.07 9.18 21.71
N SER A 3 30.79 7.90 21.49
CA SER A 3 31.25 7.10 20.39
C SER A 3 30.66 7.60 19.07
N ASP A 4 31.53 7.86 18.10
CA ASP A 4 31.23 8.22 16.74
C ASP A 4 30.29 7.18 16.10
N VAL A 5 29.05 7.61 15.85
CA VAL A 5 28.13 6.86 14.99
C VAL A 5 28.66 6.99 13.57
N ASN A 6 29.16 5.91 13.04
CA ASN A 6 29.69 5.80 11.69
C ASN A 6 28.57 5.99 10.65
N VAL A 7 28.47 7.19 10.09
CA VAL A 7 27.44 7.61 9.09
C VAL A 7 27.77 7.10 7.67
N SER A 8 28.68 6.14 7.53
CA SER A 8 29.29 5.76 6.24
C SER A 8 28.56 4.67 5.44
N ASN A 9 27.31 4.32 5.75
CA ASN A 9 26.57 3.28 4.99
C ASN A 9 25.17 3.71 4.51
N LEU A 10 24.93 4.99 4.21
CA LEU A 10 23.84 5.36 3.33
C LEU A 10 24.26 5.04 1.88
N MET A 11 24.12 3.78 1.47
CA MET A 11 24.03 3.48 0.04
C MET A 11 22.90 4.33 -0.52
N ALA A 12 23.20 5.22 -1.47
CA ALA A 12 22.20 6.00 -2.16
C ALA A 12 21.19 5.01 -2.77
N MET A 13 20.00 4.94 -2.18
CA MET A 13 18.92 4.09 -2.69
C MET A 13 18.57 4.58 -4.07
N THR A 14 18.73 3.75 -5.09
CA THR A 14 18.48 4.13 -6.48
C THR A 14 16.98 3.98 -6.77
N ILE A 15 16.35 5.09 -7.13
CA ILE A 15 14.97 5.07 -7.62
C ILE A 15 14.98 4.46 -9.02
N SER A 16 14.29 3.34 -9.18
CA SER A 16 14.08 2.66 -10.46
C SER A 16 12.76 3.07 -11.08
N GLN A 17 12.64 2.91 -12.42
CA GLN A 17 11.44 3.25 -13.19
C GLN A 17 10.96 2.02 -13.96
N LEU A 18 9.73 1.58 -13.71
CA LEU A 18 9.07 0.55 -14.50
C LEU A 18 8.22 1.21 -15.58
N GLY A 19 8.48 0.90 -16.84
CA GLY A 19 7.61 1.30 -17.97
C GLY A 19 6.30 0.51 -17.95
N VAL A 20 5.17 1.20 -17.88
CA VAL A 20 3.82 0.63 -17.99
C VAL A 20 3.00 1.42 -18.99
N SER A 21 1.82 0.91 -19.40
CA SER A 21 0.97 1.63 -20.36
C SER A 21 0.61 3.02 -19.85
N GLY A 22 1.04 4.05 -20.56
CA GLY A 22 0.75 5.46 -20.30
C GLY A 22 1.79 6.21 -19.46
N GLY A 23 2.88 5.55 -18.98
CA GLY A 23 3.92 6.22 -18.22
C GLY A 23 4.87 5.27 -17.50
N THR A 24 5.46 5.75 -16.41
CA THR A 24 6.38 4.97 -15.58
C THR A 24 5.95 4.97 -14.12
N ILE A 25 6.19 3.86 -13.43
CA ILE A 25 6.04 3.70 -11.98
C ILE A 25 7.42 3.73 -11.35
N ALA A 26 7.62 4.66 -10.42
CA ALA A 26 8.83 4.76 -9.63
C ALA A 26 8.79 3.78 -8.46
N TYR A 27 9.90 3.09 -8.22
CA TYR A 27 10.03 2.16 -7.10
C TYR A 27 11.47 2.13 -6.57
N GLU A 28 11.62 1.70 -5.34
CA GLU A 28 12.91 1.42 -4.70
C GLU A 28 12.97 -0.04 -4.28
N VAL A 29 14.15 -0.63 -4.45
CA VAL A 29 14.45 -1.99 -3.99
C VAL A 29 15.33 -1.91 -2.75
N HIS A 30 14.85 -2.48 -1.68
CA HIS A 30 15.56 -2.61 -0.41
C HIS A 30 16.04 -4.06 -0.27
N GLU A 31 17.33 -4.27 -0.46
CA GLU A 31 17.94 -5.59 -0.31
C GLU A 31 18.21 -5.90 1.16
N PRO A 32 18.05 -7.17 1.60
CA PRO A 32 18.33 -7.58 2.98
C PRO A 32 19.75 -7.26 3.43
N VAL A 33 19.92 -6.93 4.69
CA VAL A 33 21.22 -6.64 5.31
C VAL A 33 22.13 -7.86 5.17
N GLY A 34 23.39 -7.65 4.72
CA GLY A 34 24.40 -8.71 4.52
C GLY A 34 24.24 -9.49 3.22
N ALA A 35 23.37 -9.07 2.32
CA ALA A 35 23.20 -9.64 1.01
C ALA A 35 24.36 -9.29 0.08
N GLY A 36 25.27 -10.23 -0.17
CA GLY A 36 26.24 -10.09 -1.26
C GLY A 36 25.54 -9.96 -2.62
N ALA A 37 26.09 -9.14 -3.53
CA ALA A 37 25.67 -9.08 -4.91
C ALA A 37 25.96 -10.41 -5.61
N GLY A 38 24.97 -11.29 -5.72
CA GLY A 38 25.10 -12.60 -6.34
C GLY A 38 23.75 -13.25 -6.61
N SER A 39 23.72 -14.38 -7.30
CA SER A 39 22.54 -15.14 -7.74
C SER A 39 21.52 -15.51 -6.64
N ALA A 40 21.89 -15.35 -5.37
CA ALA A 40 20.99 -15.54 -4.23
C ALA A 40 19.92 -14.43 -4.07
N ALA A 41 20.03 -13.31 -4.77
CA ALA A 41 19.05 -12.22 -4.68
C ALA A 41 17.68 -12.63 -5.26
N ALA A 42 17.66 -13.42 -6.32
CA ALA A 42 16.44 -13.90 -6.98
C ALA A 42 15.65 -14.95 -6.15
N SER A 43 16.29 -15.61 -5.19
CA SER A 43 15.66 -16.66 -4.35
C SER A 43 15.03 -16.14 -3.06
N ARG A 44 15.12 -14.83 -2.77
CA ARG A 44 14.63 -14.24 -1.53
C ARG A 44 13.16 -13.93 -1.59
N PRO A 45 12.43 -14.14 -0.47
CA PRO A 45 11.02 -13.84 -0.45
C PRO A 45 10.79 -12.33 -0.64
N LEU A 46 9.92 -12.02 -1.61
CA LEU A 46 9.60 -10.65 -2.03
C LEU A 46 8.41 -10.10 -1.27
N VAL A 47 8.53 -8.85 -0.82
CA VAL A 47 7.44 -8.03 -0.31
C VAL A 47 7.31 -6.77 -1.18
N VAL A 48 6.12 -6.48 -1.70
CA VAL A 48 5.84 -5.29 -2.51
C VAL A 48 4.87 -4.39 -1.75
N CYS A 49 5.25 -3.13 -1.54
CA CYS A 49 4.48 -2.14 -0.79
C CYS A 49 3.97 -1.02 -1.69
N SER A 50 2.68 -0.70 -1.59
CA SER A 50 2.01 0.37 -2.33
C SER A 50 1.24 1.29 -1.38
N PRO A 51 1.47 2.63 -1.40
CA PRO A 51 0.94 3.58 -0.43
C PRO A 51 -0.52 3.95 -0.68
N ALA A 52 -1.09 4.68 0.26
CA ALA A 52 -2.39 5.31 0.13
C ALA A 52 -2.36 6.42 -0.94
N MET A 53 -3.53 6.79 -1.48
CA MET A 53 -3.62 7.97 -2.35
C MET A 53 -3.21 9.23 -1.58
N GLY A 54 -2.46 10.10 -2.26
CA GLY A 54 -1.91 11.31 -1.66
C GLY A 54 -0.64 11.11 -0.86
N ASP A 55 -0.22 9.86 -0.65
CA ASP A 55 1.05 9.51 -0.02
C ASP A 55 2.08 9.00 -1.04
N VAL A 56 3.28 8.72 -0.62
CA VAL A 56 4.41 8.23 -1.42
C VAL A 56 5.10 7.07 -0.73
N ARG A 57 5.91 6.32 -1.48
CA ARG A 57 6.59 5.09 -1.06
C ARG A 57 7.36 5.17 0.26
N ASP A 58 7.84 6.37 0.67
CA ASP A 58 8.61 6.53 1.90
C ASP A 58 7.81 6.27 3.19
N VAL A 59 6.47 6.22 3.11
CA VAL A 59 5.61 5.81 4.24
C VAL A 59 5.96 4.43 4.77
N TYR A 60 6.58 3.60 3.93
CA TYR A 60 7.00 2.24 4.27
C TYR A 60 8.42 2.13 4.80
N ALA A 61 9.20 3.21 4.91
CA ALA A 61 10.60 3.14 5.28
C ALA A 61 10.86 2.34 6.59
N PRO A 62 10.11 2.55 7.69
CA PRO A 62 10.31 1.75 8.91
C PRO A 62 9.92 0.28 8.75
N LEU A 63 8.83 -0.01 8.03
CA LEU A 63 8.40 -1.38 7.76
C LEU A 63 9.39 -2.10 6.83
N ALA A 64 9.90 -1.41 5.80
CA ALA A 64 10.91 -1.96 4.90
C ALA A 64 12.19 -2.33 5.66
N GLN A 65 12.62 -1.51 6.62
CA GLN A 65 13.74 -1.82 7.48
C GLN A 65 13.50 -3.11 8.28
N SER A 66 12.37 -3.23 8.97
CA SER A 66 12.01 -4.42 9.76
C SER A 66 11.99 -5.70 8.91
N LEU A 67 11.44 -5.62 7.70
CA LEU A 67 11.38 -6.74 6.76
C LEU A 67 12.79 -7.10 6.21
N ASN A 68 13.61 -6.11 5.89
CA ASN A 68 14.99 -6.34 5.43
C ASN A 68 15.85 -7.01 6.50
N GLU A 69 15.77 -6.56 7.75
CA GLU A 69 16.44 -7.18 8.90
C GLU A 69 15.98 -8.63 9.09
N ALA A 70 14.74 -8.94 8.72
CA ALA A 70 14.17 -10.27 8.75
C ALA A 70 14.52 -11.14 7.51
N GLY A 71 15.28 -10.60 6.54
CA GLY A 71 15.77 -11.31 5.37
C GLY A 71 14.90 -11.22 4.11
N PHE A 72 13.87 -10.39 4.11
CA PHE A 72 13.01 -10.14 2.94
C PHE A 72 13.62 -9.11 1.99
N ARG A 73 13.47 -9.33 0.70
CA ARG A 73 13.64 -8.31 -0.32
C ARG A 73 12.37 -7.46 -0.37
N VAL A 74 12.47 -6.15 -0.15
CA VAL A 74 11.32 -5.26 -0.09
C VAL A 74 11.35 -4.28 -1.26
N VAL A 75 10.22 -4.08 -1.90
CA VAL A 75 10.04 -3.09 -2.97
C VAL A 75 8.93 -2.13 -2.56
N THR A 76 9.25 -0.85 -2.53
CA THR A 76 8.29 0.22 -2.25
C THR A 76 8.05 1.02 -3.52
N ALA A 77 6.79 1.19 -3.94
CA ALA A 77 6.44 1.86 -5.19
C ALA A 77 5.56 3.09 -4.96
N ASP A 78 5.67 4.08 -5.84
CA ASP A 78 4.76 5.22 -5.88
C ASP A 78 3.57 4.94 -6.79
N LEU A 79 2.39 5.38 -6.41
CA LEU A 79 1.19 5.33 -7.25
C LEU A 79 1.36 6.17 -8.54
N ARG A 80 0.57 5.87 -9.55
CA ARG A 80 0.41 6.72 -10.74
C ARG A 80 0.16 8.17 -10.36
N GLY A 81 0.98 9.08 -10.87
CA GLY A 81 0.86 10.51 -10.60
C GLY A 81 1.31 10.96 -9.21
N HIS A 82 1.85 10.07 -8.37
CA HIS A 82 2.38 10.39 -7.05
C HIS A 82 3.91 10.27 -7.03
N GLY A 83 4.55 10.88 -6.05
CA GLY A 83 5.98 10.78 -5.82
C GLY A 83 6.81 11.04 -7.09
N ASP A 84 7.59 10.06 -7.52
CA ASP A 84 8.43 10.12 -8.71
C ASP A 84 7.86 9.33 -9.90
N SER A 85 6.68 8.69 -9.75
CA SER A 85 5.95 8.07 -10.87
C SER A 85 5.43 9.13 -11.85
N SER A 86 5.24 8.80 -13.15
CA SER A 86 4.71 9.71 -14.16
C SER A 86 3.32 10.25 -13.80
N ALA A 87 3.03 11.47 -14.23
CA ALA A 87 1.69 12.07 -14.15
C ALA A 87 0.97 12.12 -15.53
N THR A 88 1.41 11.32 -16.48
CA THR A 88 0.91 11.28 -17.85
C THR A 88 -0.25 10.33 -18.08
N PHE A 89 -0.57 9.51 -17.08
CA PHE A 89 -1.64 8.51 -17.16
C PHE A 89 -3.03 9.12 -17.39
N THR A 90 -3.90 8.32 -18.00
CA THR A 90 -5.32 8.63 -18.20
C THR A 90 -6.24 7.79 -17.32
N ALA A 91 -5.78 6.64 -16.82
CA ALA A 91 -6.49 5.75 -15.91
C ALA A 91 -5.83 5.73 -14.53
N TYR A 92 -6.65 5.83 -13.49
CA TYR A 92 -6.26 5.86 -12.08
C TYR A 92 -7.18 4.97 -11.24
N GLY A 93 -6.84 4.75 -9.98
CA GLY A 93 -7.65 4.02 -9.01
C GLY A 93 -7.29 2.54 -8.92
N ASP A 94 -8.18 1.75 -8.29
CA ASP A 94 -7.90 0.39 -7.83
C ASP A 94 -7.43 -0.55 -8.93
N GLU A 95 -8.14 -0.60 -10.07
CA GLU A 95 -7.81 -1.51 -11.18
C GLU A 95 -6.50 -1.15 -11.88
N ALA A 96 -6.25 0.15 -12.04
CA ALA A 96 -5.02 0.63 -12.64
C ALA A 96 -3.81 0.32 -11.73
N THR A 97 -3.96 0.58 -10.42
CA THR A 97 -2.93 0.24 -9.43
C THR A 97 -2.71 -1.27 -9.31
N ALA A 98 -3.76 -2.09 -9.39
CA ALA A 98 -3.63 -3.55 -9.42
C ALA A 98 -2.81 -4.02 -10.64
N SER A 99 -3.03 -3.42 -11.81
CA SER A 99 -2.25 -3.73 -13.01
C SER A 99 -0.78 -3.33 -12.86
N ASP A 100 -0.49 -2.20 -12.19
CA ASP A 100 0.87 -1.77 -11.91
C ASP A 100 1.58 -2.71 -10.92
N LEU A 101 0.88 -3.16 -9.88
CA LEU A 101 1.42 -4.14 -8.91
C LEU A 101 1.77 -5.46 -9.61
N ILE A 102 0.89 -5.98 -10.46
CA ILE A 102 1.13 -7.19 -11.26
C ILE A 102 2.36 -7.00 -12.14
N ALA A 103 2.41 -5.91 -12.92
CA ALA A 103 3.53 -5.61 -13.80
C ALA A 103 4.87 -5.47 -13.04
N LEU A 104 4.83 -4.86 -11.83
CA LEU A 104 6.01 -4.71 -11.00
C LEU A 104 6.53 -6.07 -10.49
N ILE A 105 5.64 -6.94 -10.02
CA ILE A 105 6.02 -8.29 -9.54
C ILE A 105 6.59 -9.11 -10.71
N GLU A 106 5.96 -9.05 -11.89
CA GLU A 106 6.46 -9.73 -13.10
C GLU A 106 7.85 -9.22 -13.52
N ALA A 107 8.05 -7.90 -13.52
CA ALA A 107 9.33 -7.30 -13.92
C ALA A 107 10.48 -7.60 -12.95
N LEU A 108 10.18 -7.86 -11.67
CA LEU A 108 11.18 -8.24 -10.68
C LEU A 108 11.66 -9.69 -10.83
N ASP A 109 10.89 -10.53 -11.50
CA ASP A 109 11.20 -11.93 -11.84
C ASP A 109 11.75 -12.78 -10.67
N THR A 110 11.18 -12.58 -9.48
CA THR A 110 11.60 -13.29 -8.25
C THR A 110 10.51 -14.23 -7.71
N GLY A 111 9.52 -14.55 -8.54
CA GLY A 111 8.37 -15.36 -8.18
C GLY A 111 7.27 -14.56 -7.48
N SER A 112 6.46 -15.24 -6.66
CA SER A 112 5.32 -14.62 -5.99
C SER A 112 5.71 -13.75 -4.80
N ALA A 113 4.95 -12.69 -4.55
CA ALA A 113 5.18 -11.70 -3.50
C ALA A 113 4.12 -11.73 -2.40
N VAL A 114 4.47 -11.27 -1.20
CA VAL A 114 3.51 -10.72 -0.24
C VAL A 114 3.28 -9.25 -0.64
N VAL A 115 2.02 -8.86 -0.81
CA VAL A 115 1.67 -7.48 -1.19
C VAL A 115 1.14 -6.74 0.03
N VAL A 116 1.75 -5.60 0.34
CA VAL A 116 1.32 -4.66 1.38
C VAL A 116 0.65 -3.48 0.71
N GLY A 117 -0.65 -3.34 0.86
CA GLY A 117 -1.43 -2.24 0.28
C GLY A 117 -2.11 -1.40 1.33
N ALA A 118 -1.88 -0.07 1.31
CA ALA A 118 -2.56 0.86 2.21
C ALA A 118 -3.76 1.53 1.54
N SER A 119 -4.90 1.62 2.25
CA SER A 119 -6.08 2.35 1.80
C SER A 119 -6.57 1.86 0.42
N MET A 120 -6.61 2.71 -0.59
CA MET A 120 -6.92 2.38 -1.98
C MET A 120 -6.02 1.24 -2.52
N SER A 121 -4.74 1.23 -2.17
CA SER A 121 -3.83 0.16 -2.59
C SER A 121 -4.16 -1.20 -1.95
N GLY A 122 -4.87 -1.23 -0.83
CA GLY A 122 -5.44 -2.45 -0.27
C GLY A 122 -6.47 -3.08 -1.22
N ALA A 123 -7.38 -2.26 -1.79
CA ALA A 123 -8.31 -2.73 -2.83
C ALA A 123 -7.57 -3.21 -4.10
N ALA A 124 -6.55 -2.47 -4.53
CA ALA A 124 -5.71 -2.86 -5.66
C ALA A 124 -4.98 -4.20 -5.42
N ALA A 125 -4.48 -4.41 -4.20
CA ALA A 125 -3.81 -5.66 -3.80
C ALA A 125 -4.78 -6.86 -3.84
N VAL A 126 -6.03 -6.68 -3.39
CA VAL A 126 -7.10 -7.70 -3.51
C VAL A 126 -7.40 -8.02 -4.97
N ILE A 127 -7.53 -7.00 -5.83
CA ILE A 127 -7.75 -7.21 -7.26
C ILE A 127 -6.56 -7.94 -7.89
N ALA A 128 -5.33 -7.58 -7.55
CA ALA A 128 -4.13 -8.22 -8.07
C ALA A 128 -4.08 -9.71 -7.66
N ALA A 129 -4.38 -10.03 -6.39
CA ALA A 129 -4.43 -11.40 -5.90
C ALA A 129 -5.52 -12.24 -6.61
N GLY A 130 -6.72 -11.66 -6.81
CA GLY A 130 -7.79 -12.35 -7.52
C GLY A 130 -7.52 -12.53 -9.02
N ARG A 131 -6.79 -11.62 -9.66
CA ARG A 131 -6.40 -11.71 -11.08
C ARG A 131 -5.22 -12.66 -11.31
N ARG A 132 -4.24 -12.63 -10.41
CA ARG A 132 -2.96 -13.37 -10.53
C ARG A 132 -2.59 -14.03 -9.21
N PRO A 133 -3.34 -15.08 -8.82
CA PRO A 133 -3.06 -15.85 -7.60
C PRO A 133 -1.69 -16.55 -7.64
N ASP A 134 -1.10 -16.71 -8.82
CA ASP A 134 0.26 -17.21 -9.02
C ASP A 134 1.35 -16.21 -8.60
N LEU A 135 1.04 -14.90 -8.63
CA LEU A 135 1.97 -13.83 -8.29
C LEU A 135 1.81 -13.28 -6.87
N VAL A 136 0.63 -13.47 -6.25
CA VAL A 136 0.36 -12.94 -4.91
C VAL A 136 0.14 -14.10 -3.94
N ARG A 137 1.08 -14.27 -3.01
CA ARG A 137 1.05 -15.37 -2.02
C ARG A 137 0.49 -14.98 -0.67
N GLY A 138 0.31 -13.70 -0.40
CA GLY A 138 -0.23 -13.17 0.83
C GLY A 138 -0.52 -11.68 0.74
N LEU A 139 -1.47 -11.21 1.55
CA LEU A 139 -1.90 -9.82 1.59
C LEU A 139 -1.72 -9.23 2.99
N VAL A 140 -1.12 -8.03 3.07
CA VAL A 140 -1.20 -7.16 4.24
C VAL A 140 -1.99 -5.92 3.84
N LEU A 141 -3.20 -5.79 4.37
CA LEU A 141 -4.17 -4.76 4.02
C LEU A 141 -4.19 -3.71 5.13
N VAL A 142 -3.57 -2.57 4.89
CA VAL A 142 -3.43 -1.49 5.89
C VAL A 142 -4.56 -0.48 5.71
N CYS A 143 -5.45 -0.34 6.68
CA CYS A 143 -6.61 0.56 6.64
C CYS A 143 -7.34 0.52 5.29
N PRO A 144 -7.70 -0.67 4.76
CA PRO A 144 -8.06 -0.85 3.35
C PRO A 144 -9.46 -0.32 3.03
N PHE A 145 -9.63 0.23 1.83
CA PHE A 145 -10.93 0.61 1.28
C PHE A 145 -11.45 -0.48 0.33
N LEU A 146 -12.15 -1.50 0.88
CA LEU A 146 -12.63 -2.65 0.11
C LEU A 146 -14.11 -2.56 -0.29
N ARG A 147 -14.79 -1.47 0.04
CA ARG A 147 -16.19 -1.23 -0.34
C ARG A 147 -16.48 0.25 -0.50
N GLY A 148 -17.45 0.56 -1.34
CA GLY A 148 -17.99 1.89 -1.51
C GLY A 148 -19.41 2.01 -0.96
N PRO A 149 -20.02 3.20 -1.03
CA PRO A 149 -21.41 3.39 -0.68
C PRO A 149 -22.34 2.48 -1.49
N GLN A 150 -23.27 1.78 -0.83
CA GLN A 150 -24.20 0.86 -1.50
C GLN A 150 -25.25 1.57 -2.39
N SER A 151 -25.48 2.85 -2.13
CA SER A 151 -26.45 3.65 -2.88
C SER A 151 -25.78 4.48 -3.98
N ARG A 152 -26.27 4.38 -5.22
CA ARG A 152 -25.81 5.22 -6.36
C ARG A 152 -25.92 6.71 -6.05
N VAL A 153 -27.00 7.13 -5.35
CA VAL A 153 -27.21 8.53 -4.96
C VAL A 153 -26.15 8.97 -3.95
N LYS A 154 -25.87 8.15 -2.92
CA LYS A 154 -24.80 8.45 -1.95
C LYS A 154 -23.44 8.52 -2.61
N THR A 155 -23.15 7.62 -3.55
CA THR A 155 -21.92 7.66 -4.34
C THR A 155 -21.79 8.95 -5.14
N LEU A 156 -22.85 9.36 -5.83
CA LEU A 156 -22.86 10.60 -6.63
C LEU A 156 -22.64 11.83 -5.74
N VAL A 157 -23.38 11.92 -4.62
CA VAL A 157 -23.25 13.01 -3.64
C VAL A 157 -21.82 13.08 -3.10
N GLN A 158 -21.26 11.95 -2.65
CA GLN A 158 -19.89 11.88 -2.12
C GLN A 158 -18.86 12.31 -3.17
N ARG A 159 -18.96 11.79 -4.41
CA ARG A 159 -18.06 12.19 -5.52
C ARG A 159 -18.15 13.67 -5.85
N THR A 160 -19.35 14.23 -5.81
CA THR A 160 -19.57 15.67 -6.06
C THR A 160 -18.98 16.51 -4.94
N MET A 161 -19.23 16.13 -3.68
CA MET A 161 -18.67 16.83 -2.51
C MET A 161 -17.14 16.78 -2.51
N HIS A 162 -16.52 15.60 -2.74
CA HIS A 162 -15.07 15.48 -2.86
C HIS A 162 -14.54 16.29 -4.05
N GLY A 163 -15.23 16.26 -5.20
CA GLY A 163 -14.86 17.04 -6.37
C GLY A 163 -14.82 18.53 -6.10
N ILE A 164 -15.82 19.07 -5.40
CA ILE A 164 -15.87 20.49 -5.00
C ILE A 164 -14.79 20.78 -3.94
N ALA A 165 -14.68 19.96 -2.89
CA ALA A 165 -13.76 20.18 -1.80
C ALA A 165 -12.28 20.18 -2.28
N LEU A 166 -11.96 19.38 -3.28
CA LEU A 166 -10.60 19.26 -3.83
C LEU A 166 -10.39 20.06 -5.12
N MET A 167 -11.32 20.92 -5.51
CA MET A 167 -11.17 21.80 -6.67
C MET A 167 -10.14 22.91 -6.42
N ARG A 168 -9.38 23.30 -7.45
CA ARG A 168 -8.51 24.48 -7.35
C ARG A 168 -9.34 25.78 -7.34
N PRO A 169 -8.91 26.84 -6.62
CA PRO A 169 -7.60 26.98 -5.98
C PRO A 169 -7.51 26.42 -4.56
N TRP A 170 -8.62 26.14 -3.85
CA TRP A 170 -8.64 25.78 -2.42
C TRP A 170 -8.31 24.32 -2.12
N GLY A 171 -8.53 23.41 -3.06
CA GLY A 171 -8.38 21.97 -2.86
C GLY A 171 -7.04 21.54 -2.25
N PRO A 172 -5.88 22.08 -2.68
CA PRO A 172 -4.59 21.75 -2.05
C PRO A 172 -4.52 22.11 -0.57
N ALA A 173 -5.14 23.22 -0.14
CA ALA A 173 -5.18 23.62 1.26
C ALA A 173 -6.13 22.73 2.08
N VAL A 174 -7.29 22.38 1.51
CA VAL A 174 -8.24 21.46 2.13
C VAL A 174 -7.59 20.09 2.34
N TRP A 175 -6.93 19.54 1.31
CA TRP A 175 -6.24 18.26 1.41
C TRP A 175 -5.11 18.29 2.45
N ASN A 176 -4.29 19.34 2.45
CA ASN A 176 -3.19 19.48 3.40
C ASN A 176 -3.69 19.52 4.86
N SER A 177 -4.81 20.23 5.10
CA SER A 177 -5.44 20.28 6.42
C SER A 177 -6.05 18.94 6.83
N TYR A 178 -6.63 18.20 5.88
CA TYR A 178 -7.22 16.89 6.13
C TYR A 178 -6.14 15.84 6.37
N SER A 179 -5.13 15.76 5.49
CA SER A 179 -4.09 14.73 5.54
C SER A 179 -3.29 14.78 6.85
N ALA A 180 -3.08 15.97 7.44
CA ALA A 180 -2.46 16.09 8.75
C ALA A 180 -3.22 15.37 9.89
N ARG A 181 -4.51 15.09 9.71
CA ARG A 181 -5.34 14.38 10.69
C ARG A 181 -5.30 12.86 10.50
N LEU A 182 -4.80 12.39 9.35
CA LEU A 182 -4.70 10.97 9.05
C LEU A 182 -3.70 10.25 9.96
N TRP A 183 -2.73 10.98 10.53
CA TRP A 183 -1.61 10.41 11.29
C TRP A 183 -1.54 10.96 12.72
N PRO A 184 -2.52 10.68 13.57
CA PRO A 184 -2.56 11.22 14.95
C PRO A 184 -1.41 10.72 15.83
N GLY A 185 -0.78 9.60 15.48
CA GLY A 185 0.39 9.05 16.16
C GLY A 185 1.73 9.69 15.75
N LEU A 186 1.77 10.53 14.69
CA LEU A 186 3.00 11.17 14.26
C LEU A 186 3.17 12.54 14.92
N PRO A 187 4.30 12.81 15.59
CA PRO A 187 4.61 14.14 16.16
C PRO A 187 4.69 15.24 15.08
N ASP A 188 5.16 14.88 13.88
CA ASP A 188 5.41 15.78 12.75
C ASP A 188 4.36 15.66 11.62
N ALA A 189 3.15 15.14 11.92
CA ALA A 189 2.08 14.93 10.94
C ALA A 189 1.80 16.14 10.03
N ARG A 190 1.84 17.37 10.59
CA ARG A 190 1.66 18.61 9.80
C ARG A 190 2.81 18.86 8.83
N GLN A 191 4.05 18.60 9.24
CA GLN A 191 5.22 18.77 8.40
C GLN A 191 5.17 17.76 7.24
N ARG A 192 4.82 16.49 7.53
CA ARG A 192 4.59 15.47 6.51
C ARG A 192 3.50 15.88 5.53
N ALA A 193 2.34 16.33 6.02
CA ALA A 193 1.24 16.80 5.18
C ALA A 193 1.67 17.94 4.25
N THR A 194 2.45 18.91 4.76
CA THR A 194 2.98 20.03 3.97
C THR A 194 3.90 19.51 2.86
N ARG A 195 4.83 18.62 3.17
CA ARG A 195 5.75 18.02 2.20
C ARG A 195 5.00 17.25 1.10
N LEU A 196 4.03 16.44 1.46
CA LEU A 196 3.19 15.72 0.48
C LEU A 196 2.35 16.68 -0.36
N GLY A 197 1.82 17.74 0.25
CA GLY A 197 1.13 18.81 -0.46
C GLY A 197 2.01 19.49 -1.50
N ASP A 198 3.29 19.72 -1.21
CA ASP A 198 4.26 20.30 -2.16
C ASP A 198 4.56 19.35 -3.32
N LEU A 199 4.65 18.04 -3.06
CA LEU A 199 4.77 17.05 -4.12
C LEU A 199 3.55 17.07 -5.05
N LEU A 200 2.34 17.17 -4.51
CA LEU A 200 1.10 17.24 -5.29
C LEU A 200 0.94 18.55 -6.09
N ARG A 201 1.67 19.63 -5.73
CA ARG A 201 1.68 20.90 -6.49
C ARG A 201 2.54 20.84 -7.75
N ARG A 202 3.45 19.86 -7.89
CA ARG A 202 4.26 19.67 -9.09
C ARG A 202 3.38 19.49 -10.33
N PRO A 203 3.85 19.83 -11.54
CA PRO A 203 3.06 19.76 -12.77
C PRO A 203 2.37 18.41 -12.99
N GLY A 204 1.07 18.44 -13.30
CA GLY A 204 0.24 17.26 -13.56
C GLY A 204 -0.21 16.46 -12.33
N ARG A 205 0.48 16.57 -11.19
CA ARG A 205 0.26 15.73 -10.00
C ARG A 205 -1.09 15.95 -9.34
N TRP A 206 -1.51 17.21 -9.18
CA TRP A 206 -2.82 17.52 -8.62
C TRP A 206 -3.98 16.94 -9.47
N ARG A 207 -3.84 16.99 -10.80
CA ARG A 207 -4.81 16.39 -11.71
C ARG A 207 -4.89 14.86 -11.51
N ALA A 208 -3.73 14.21 -11.41
CA ALA A 208 -3.64 12.78 -11.16
C ALA A 208 -4.25 12.40 -9.82
N PHE A 209 -3.87 13.10 -8.74
CA PHE A 209 -4.43 12.92 -7.41
C PHE A 209 -5.96 13.10 -7.40
N TRP A 210 -6.45 14.19 -8.00
CA TRP A 210 -7.90 14.44 -8.11
C TRP A 210 -8.64 13.35 -8.88
N ALA A 211 -8.03 12.81 -9.95
CA ALA A 211 -8.59 11.66 -10.66
C ALA A 211 -8.62 10.40 -9.77
N THR A 212 -7.58 10.16 -8.98
CA THR A 212 -7.48 9.05 -8.03
C THR A 212 -8.56 9.13 -6.94
N THR A 213 -8.86 10.33 -6.41
CA THR A 213 -9.93 10.50 -5.40
C THR A 213 -11.33 10.17 -5.89
N ARG A 214 -11.51 9.97 -7.20
CA ARG A 214 -12.79 9.61 -7.82
C ARG A 214 -12.95 8.11 -8.02
N THR A 215 -12.04 7.32 -7.49
CA THR A 215 -12.09 5.85 -7.55
C THR A 215 -13.40 5.33 -6.94
N ASP A 216 -13.95 4.32 -7.58
CA ASP A 216 -15.11 3.59 -7.09
C ASP A 216 -14.67 2.24 -6.55
N HIS A 217 -14.49 2.15 -5.23
CA HIS A 217 -14.01 0.92 -4.58
C HIS A 217 -14.95 -0.29 -4.71
N ARG A 218 -16.15 -0.12 -5.30
CA ARG A 218 -17.04 -1.26 -5.60
C ARG A 218 -16.48 -2.19 -6.66
N VAL A 219 -15.51 -1.73 -7.46
CA VAL A 219 -14.81 -2.57 -8.45
C VAL A 219 -14.01 -3.71 -7.82
N VAL A 220 -13.73 -3.62 -6.51
CA VAL A 220 -13.04 -4.70 -5.78
C VAL A 220 -13.99 -5.86 -5.45
N THR A 221 -15.30 -5.61 -5.32
CA THR A 221 -16.28 -6.59 -4.85
C THR A 221 -16.20 -7.95 -5.57
N PRO A 222 -16.08 -8.04 -6.93
CA PRO A 222 -16.01 -9.33 -7.63
C PRO A 222 -14.71 -10.12 -7.38
N TRP A 223 -13.75 -9.54 -6.65
CA TRP A 223 -12.44 -10.13 -6.41
C TRP A 223 -12.26 -10.60 -4.97
N LEU A 224 -13.12 -10.16 -4.04
CA LEU A 224 -13.00 -10.49 -2.61
C LEU A 224 -13.00 -12.00 -2.35
N ASP A 225 -13.91 -12.71 -2.98
CA ASP A 225 -14.07 -14.19 -2.90
C ASP A 225 -13.08 -14.98 -3.76
N LYS A 226 -12.32 -14.29 -4.62
CA LYS A 226 -11.31 -14.89 -5.49
C LYS A 226 -9.90 -14.86 -4.91
N VAL A 227 -9.71 -14.23 -3.77
CA VAL A 227 -8.44 -14.25 -3.07
C VAL A 227 -8.20 -15.63 -2.48
N ASP A 228 -7.15 -16.30 -2.92
CA ASP A 228 -6.79 -17.66 -2.49
C ASP A 228 -5.50 -17.69 -1.65
N CYS A 229 -5.18 -16.59 -1.01
CA CYS A 229 -4.01 -16.47 -0.15
C CYS A 229 -4.37 -15.88 1.22
N PRO A 230 -3.55 -16.13 2.27
CA PRO A 230 -3.77 -15.53 3.59
C PRO A 230 -3.75 -14.01 3.54
N ALA A 231 -4.57 -13.38 4.40
CA ALA A 231 -4.65 -11.92 4.53
C ALA A 231 -4.52 -11.49 5.99
N LEU A 232 -3.75 -10.41 6.22
CA LEU A 232 -3.66 -9.68 7.49
C LEU A 232 -4.22 -8.27 7.29
N VAL A 233 -5.26 -7.90 7.99
CA VAL A 233 -5.80 -6.55 8.05
C VAL A 233 -5.16 -5.81 9.22
N VAL A 234 -4.45 -4.73 8.95
CA VAL A 234 -3.84 -3.84 9.95
C VAL A 234 -4.64 -2.55 9.98
N MET A 235 -5.24 -2.20 11.11
CA MET A 235 -6.14 -1.05 11.23
C MET A 235 -5.77 -0.17 12.42
N GLY A 236 -5.57 1.12 12.17
CA GLY A 236 -5.41 2.11 13.25
C GLY A 236 -6.74 2.39 13.96
N GLN A 237 -6.74 2.35 15.29
CA GLN A 237 -7.97 2.60 16.06
C GLN A 237 -8.43 4.07 15.99
N LYS A 238 -7.51 4.99 15.67
CA LYS A 238 -7.78 6.42 15.53
C LYS A 238 -7.90 6.87 14.07
N ASP A 239 -8.09 5.93 13.13
CA ASP A 239 -8.25 6.26 11.73
C ASP A 239 -9.51 7.10 11.49
N PRO A 240 -9.38 8.37 11.07
CA PRO A 240 -10.51 9.28 10.93
C PRO A 240 -11.42 8.95 9.73
N ASP A 241 -11.00 8.08 8.83
CA ASP A 241 -11.80 7.66 7.67
C ASP A 241 -12.94 6.72 8.06
N TRP A 242 -12.86 6.10 9.23
CA TRP A 242 -13.84 5.13 9.70
C TRP A 242 -14.55 5.60 10.97
N LYS A 243 -15.86 5.47 10.97
CA LYS A 243 -16.67 5.72 12.18
C LYS A 243 -16.37 4.68 13.27
N ASP A 244 -16.12 3.44 12.87
CA ASP A 244 -15.74 2.33 13.73
C ASP A 244 -14.69 1.47 13.00
N PRO A 245 -13.39 1.74 13.24
CA PRO A 245 -12.30 1.01 12.61
C PRO A 245 -12.33 -0.50 12.88
N MET A 246 -12.75 -0.94 14.11
CA MET A 246 -12.84 -2.36 14.44
C MET A 246 -13.89 -3.09 13.61
N VAL A 247 -15.06 -2.48 13.42
CA VAL A 247 -16.13 -3.04 12.58
C VAL A 247 -15.67 -3.17 11.14
N GLU A 248 -14.96 -2.16 10.62
CA GLU A 248 -14.43 -2.20 9.25
C GLU A 248 -13.34 -3.26 9.08
N ALA A 249 -12.36 -3.31 10.00
CA ALA A 249 -11.31 -4.32 9.98
C ALA A 249 -11.88 -5.74 10.04
N SER A 250 -12.83 -5.97 10.93
CA SER A 250 -13.49 -7.27 11.07
C SER A 250 -14.30 -7.64 9.84
N TRP A 251 -14.94 -6.67 9.19
CA TRP A 251 -15.64 -6.90 7.93
C TRP A 251 -14.65 -7.24 6.81
N ALA A 252 -13.57 -6.47 6.66
CA ALA A 252 -12.54 -6.68 5.64
C ALA A 252 -11.92 -8.08 5.75
N ALA A 253 -11.54 -8.50 6.96
CA ALA A 253 -10.97 -9.82 7.22
C ALA A 253 -11.94 -10.97 6.87
N ARG A 254 -13.24 -10.79 7.10
CA ARG A 254 -14.25 -11.78 6.71
C ARG A 254 -14.57 -11.77 5.21
N ALA A 255 -14.39 -10.64 4.55
CA ALA A 255 -14.74 -10.49 3.14
C ALA A 255 -13.64 -11.02 2.20
N VAL A 256 -12.40 -11.09 2.66
CA VAL A 256 -11.26 -11.55 1.86
C VAL A 256 -10.97 -13.03 2.14
N GLY A 257 -10.84 -13.84 1.09
CA GLY A 257 -10.30 -15.18 1.17
C GLY A 257 -11.09 -16.13 2.08
N GLU A 258 -12.35 -16.42 1.77
CA GLU A 258 -13.22 -17.35 2.51
C GLU A 258 -13.34 -17.04 4.03
N GLY A 259 -13.08 -15.79 4.43
CA GLY A 259 -13.23 -15.35 5.82
C GLY A 259 -12.07 -15.71 6.75
N SER A 260 -10.92 -16.11 6.21
CA SER A 260 -9.74 -16.53 6.98
C SER A 260 -8.76 -15.39 7.30
N GLY A 261 -9.12 -14.13 7.04
CA GLY A 261 -8.27 -12.98 7.31
C GLY A 261 -8.06 -12.74 8.81
N GLU A 262 -6.82 -12.42 9.17
CA GLU A 262 -6.45 -12.00 10.52
C GLU A 262 -6.62 -10.49 10.69
N VAL A 263 -6.89 -10.02 11.92
CA VAL A 263 -7.02 -8.59 12.23
C VAL A 263 -5.98 -8.20 13.27
N MET A 264 -5.29 -7.10 12.99
CA MET A 264 -4.43 -6.39 13.93
C MET A 264 -4.96 -4.97 14.11
N MET A 265 -5.45 -4.65 15.31
CA MET A 265 -5.81 -3.29 15.70
C MET A 265 -4.61 -2.59 16.34
N VAL A 266 -4.31 -1.36 15.91
CA VAL A 266 -3.19 -0.57 16.42
C VAL A 266 -3.73 0.62 17.21
N PRO A 267 -3.60 0.64 18.56
CA PRO A 267 -4.34 1.55 19.44
C PRO A 267 -4.14 3.04 19.15
N ASP A 268 -2.92 3.50 18.99
CA ASP A 268 -2.61 4.93 18.90
C ASP A 268 -2.38 5.44 17.47
N ALA A 269 -2.55 4.56 16.48
CA ALA A 269 -2.37 4.88 15.08
C ALA A 269 -3.66 5.30 14.39
N GLY A 270 -3.51 6.16 13.36
CA GLY A 270 -4.53 6.50 12.38
C GLY A 270 -4.41 5.69 11.10
N HIS A 271 -4.29 6.39 9.97
CA HIS A 271 -4.38 5.80 8.62
C HIS A 271 -3.07 5.17 8.10
N ALA A 272 -1.94 5.40 8.78
CA ALA A 272 -0.65 4.81 8.41
C ALA A 272 0.04 4.12 9.59
N PRO A 273 -0.58 3.08 10.21
CA PRO A 273 -0.04 2.41 11.38
C PRO A 273 1.37 1.84 11.17
N MET A 274 1.76 1.47 9.94
CA MET A 274 3.10 1.02 9.60
C MET A 274 4.18 2.11 9.72
N LEU A 275 3.78 3.38 9.75
CA LEU A 275 4.65 4.54 9.99
C LEU A 275 4.49 5.08 11.40
N GLU A 276 3.25 5.14 11.90
CA GLU A 276 2.91 5.75 13.20
C GLU A 276 3.35 4.89 14.40
N CYS A 277 3.27 3.55 14.26
CA CYS A 277 3.58 2.56 15.29
C CYS A 277 4.38 1.41 14.68
N SER A 278 5.48 1.72 14.01
CA SER A 278 6.29 0.76 13.26
C SER A 278 6.92 -0.33 14.15
N ASP A 279 7.23 0.00 15.39
CA ASP A 279 7.74 -0.90 16.42
C ASP A 279 6.76 -2.03 16.79
N VAL A 280 5.45 -1.77 16.64
CA VAL A 280 4.38 -2.73 16.87
C VAL A 280 3.98 -3.45 15.58
N VAL A 281 3.84 -2.71 14.48
CA VAL A 281 3.39 -3.24 13.18
C VAL A 281 4.47 -4.05 12.49
N GLY A 282 5.73 -3.59 12.54
CA GLY A 282 6.86 -4.25 11.87
C GLY A 282 7.00 -5.73 12.25
N PRO A 283 7.19 -6.08 13.54
CA PRO A 283 7.29 -7.47 13.98
C PRO A 283 6.10 -8.34 13.56
N ARG A 284 4.87 -7.80 13.65
CA ARG A 284 3.67 -8.56 13.29
C ARG A 284 3.59 -8.87 11.78
N VAL A 285 3.95 -7.90 10.94
CA VAL A 285 3.99 -8.11 9.48
C VAL A 285 5.11 -9.07 9.11
N VAL A 286 6.27 -8.97 9.76
CA VAL A 286 7.39 -9.91 9.58
C VAL A 286 6.97 -11.34 9.92
N ASP A 287 6.31 -11.55 11.06
CA ASP A 287 5.85 -12.88 11.47
C ASP A 287 4.81 -13.45 10.50
N PHE A 288 3.86 -12.63 10.05
CA PHE A 288 2.89 -13.02 9.04
C PHE A 288 3.58 -13.42 7.72
N ALA A 289 4.51 -12.60 7.22
CA ALA A 289 5.23 -12.88 5.99
C ALA A 289 6.09 -14.16 6.10
N ARG A 290 6.72 -14.40 7.25
CA ARG A 290 7.49 -15.65 7.53
C ARG A 290 6.59 -16.88 7.49
N HIS A 291 5.40 -16.82 8.09
CA HIS A 291 4.44 -17.94 8.06
C HIS A 291 4.02 -18.29 6.63
N ILE A 292 3.78 -17.27 5.79
CA ILE A 292 3.44 -17.47 4.38
C ILE A 292 4.59 -18.14 3.62
N VAL A 293 5.81 -17.68 3.84
CA VAL A 293 6.98 -18.25 3.14
C VAL A 293 7.28 -19.67 3.62
N ALA A 294 7.16 -19.95 4.92
CA ALA A 294 7.42 -21.28 5.50
C ALA A 294 6.30 -22.29 5.18
N GLY A 295 5.05 -21.83 5.08
CA GLY A 295 3.85 -22.67 4.89
C GLY A 295 3.56 -23.07 3.46
N THR A 296 4.41 -22.79 2.48
CA THR A 296 4.16 -23.08 1.06
C THR A 296 4.75 -24.40 0.58
N PRO A 297 4.05 -25.53 0.71
CA PRO A 297 3.85 -26.43 -0.41
C PRO A 297 2.60 -25.95 -1.15
N GLY A 298 2.71 -25.72 -2.47
CA GLY A 298 1.57 -25.35 -3.30
C GLY A 298 0.37 -26.24 -3.01
N ARG A 299 -0.73 -25.66 -2.56
CA ARG A 299 -2.02 -26.37 -2.56
C ARG A 299 -2.38 -26.61 -4.01
N GLY A 300 -2.02 -27.80 -4.48
CA GLY A 300 -2.50 -28.35 -5.73
C GLY A 300 -4.03 -28.21 -5.74
N ARG A 301 -4.55 -27.70 -6.84
CA ARG A 301 -5.98 -27.69 -7.19
C ARG A 301 -6.66 -28.93 -6.62
N ARG A 302 -7.47 -28.78 -5.59
CA ARG A 302 -8.54 -29.74 -5.36
C ARG A 302 -9.49 -29.56 -6.52
N GLY A 303 -9.46 -30.54 -7.45
CA GLY A 303 -10.39 -30.60 -8.56
C GLY A 303 -11.81 -30.51 -7.99
N ARG A 304 -12.58 -29.53 -8.44
CA ARG A 304 -14.02 -29.54 -8.29
C ARG A 304 -14.50 -30.60 -9.29
N GLY A 305 -14.86 -31.79 -8.79
CA GLY A 305 -15.65 -32.80 -9.50
C GLY A 305 -17.10 -32.35 -9.57
#